data_3099448c8eefd2a75ede2ef99116f40a
#
_entry.id   3099448c8eefd2a75ede2ef99116f40a
#
_cell.length_a   1.000
_cell.length_b   1.000
_cell.length_c   1.000
_cell.angle_alpha   90.00
_cell.angle_beta   90.00
_cell.angle_gamma   90.00
#
_symmetry.space_group_name_H-M   'P 1'
#
loop_
_entity.id
_entity.type
_entity.pdbx_description
1 polymer ?
#
loop_
_entity_poly.entity_id
_entity_poly.type
_entity_poly.pdbx_seq_one_letter_code
_entity_poly.pdbx_strand_id
1 'polypeptide(L)'
;MKEIFIYIDNEGYFTCNTGITVDMWKTFLRDDKLMTPDRIDMLVKFYNEPDHKSTCRTLAEKYDNETVSAPQKYNSHNTHLGQALCKQLDMVVKRPNNEGDCYWIIAMMGKDLGNNYFEWKLRPEL
;
A
#
# COMPACT_ATOMS: atom_id res chain seq x y z
N MET A 1 -7.74 -12.25 16.95
CA MET A 1 -7.27 -11.35 15.89
C MET A 1 -5.89 -10.83 16.24
N LYS A 2 -4.96 -10.91 15.30
CA LYS A 2 -3.60 -10.41 15.48
C LYS A 2 -3.57 -8.89 15.32
N GLU A 3 -3.03 -8.19 16.30
CA GLU A 3 -2.83 -6.76 16.24
C GLU A 3 -1.38 -6.45 15.84
N ILE A 4 -1.22 -5.56 14.88
CA ILE A 4 0.08 -5.15 14.34
C ILE A 4 0.22 -3.64 14.56
N PHE A 5 1.42 -3.21 14.98
CA PHE A 5 1.68 -1.81 15.31
C PHE A 5 2.62 -1.18 14.30
N ILE A 6 2.33 0.07 13.94
CA ILE A 6 3.15 0.85 13.00
C ILE A 6 4.37 1.40 13.73
N TYR A 7 5.52 1.36 13.06
CA TYR A 7 6.74 2.01 13.53
C TYR A 7 7.41 2.74 12.35
N ILE A 8 8.41 3.55 12.66
CA ILE A 8 9.19 4.27 11.64
C ILE A 8 10.54 3.54 11.52
N ASP A 9 10.91 3.16 10.28
CA ASP A 9 12.17 2.45 10.04
C ASP A 9 13.36 3.41 9.97
N ASN A 10 14.55 2.86 9.69
CA ASN A 10 15.78 3.65 9.64
C ASN A 10 15.82 4.67 8.51
N GLU A 11 15.00 4.49 7.49
CA GLU A 11 14.92 5.40 6.34
C GLU A 11 13.78 6.42 6.47
N GLY A 12 13.06 6.39 7.58
CA GLY A 12 11.97 7.33 7.85
C GLY A 12 10.62 6.90 7.31
N TYR A 13 10.48 5.63 6.88
CA TYR A 13 9.20 5.12 6.40
C TYR A 13 8.34 4.61 7.55
N PHE A 14 7.05 4.94 7.51
CA PHE A 14 6.05 4.24 8.29
C PHE A 14 5.89 2.83 7.74
N THR A 15 6.05 1.84 8.59
CA THR A 15 5.97 0.43 8.21
C THR A 15 5.45 -0.39 9.38
N CYS A 16 5.24 -1.67 9.15
CA CYS A 16 4.86 -2.62 10.18
C CYS A 16 5.29 -4.03 9.76
N ASN A 17 5.36 -4.94 10.73
CA ASN A 17 5.66 -6.33 10.43
C ASN A 17 4.36 -7.09 10.14
N THR A 18 4.02 -7.21 8.87
CA THR A 18 2.79 -7.88 8.45
C THR A 18 2.85 -9.39 8.59
N GLY A 19 4.04 -9.97 8.63
CA GLY A 19 4.22 -11.42 8.59
C GLY A 19 3.99 -12.03 7.21
N ILE A 20 3.68 -11.22 6.20
CA ILE A 20 3.45 -11.72 4.84
C ILE A 20 4.80 -11.95 4.17
N THR A 21 5.06 -13.19 3.79
CA THR A 21 6.31 -13.59 3.14
C THR A 21 6.25 -13.40 1.62
N VAL A 22 7.40 -13.52 0.96
CA VAL A 22 7.46 -13.50 -0.50
C VAL A 22 6.56 -14.59 -1.10
N ASP A 23 6.60 -15.81 -0.54
CA ASP A 23 5.79 -16.91 -1.04
C ASP A 23 4.29 -16.66 -0.86
N MET A 24 3.90 -16.05 0.25
CA MET A 24 2.51 -15.65 0.46
C MET A 24 2.09 -14.61 -0.58
N TRP A 25 2.92 -13.61 -0.86
CA TRP A 25 2.63 -12.62 -1.91
C TRP A 25 2.49 -13.26 -3.28
N LYS A 26 3.32 -14.25 -3.62
CA LYS A 26 3.18 -14.98 -4.88
C LYS A 26 1.82 -15.65 -4.98
N THR A 27 1.35 -16.26 -3.91
CA THR A 27 0.02 -16.88 -3.87
C THR A 27 -1.09 -15.83 -4.01
N PHE A 28 -0.98 -14.71 -3.29
CA PHE A 28 -1.98 -13.64 -3.37
C PHE A 28 -2.06 -13.02 -4.77
N LEU A 29 -0.92 -12.82 -5.43
CA LEU A 29 -0.88 -12.24 -6.76
C LEU A 29 -1.55 -13.13 -7.83
N ARG A 30 -1.70 -14.42 -7.56
CA ARG A 30 -2.38 -15.37 -8.45
C ARG A 30 -3.86 -15.55 -8.12
N ASP A 31 -4.33 -14.97 -7.04
CA ASP A 31 -5.73 -15.08 -6.61
C ASP A 31 -6.56 -13.99 -7.29
N ASP A 32 -7.34 -14.38 -8.29
CA ASP A 32 -8.14 -13.45 -9.09
C ASP A 32 -9.21 -12.73 -8.27
N LYS A 33 -9.68 -13.32 -7.18
CA LYS A 33 -10.69 -12.69 -6.32
C LYS A 33 -10.07 -11.61 -5.45
N LEU A 34 -8.85 -11.83 -5.00
CA LEU A 34 -8.11 -10.86 -4.19
C LEU A 34 -7.49 -9.78 -5.08
N MET A 35 -6.83 -10.20 -6.15
CA MET A 35 -6.11 -9.31 -7.06
C MET A 35 -6.98 -8.96 -8.26
N THR A 36 -7.86 -7.97 -8.08
CA THR A 36 -8.62 -7.42 -9.19
C THR A 36 -7.68 -6.76 -10.20
N PRO A 37 -8.11 -6.59 -11.48
CA PRO A 37 -7.28 -5.90 -12.47
C PRO A 37 -6.80 -4.53 -12.01
N ASP A 38 -7.63 -3.77 -11.31
CA ASP A 38 -7.27 -2.44 -10.81
C ASP A 38 -6.16 -2.50 -9.76
N ARG A 39 -6.20 -3.49 -8.87
CA ARG A 39 -5.18 -3.67 -7.83
C ARG A 39 -3.85 -4.08 -8.44
N ILE A 40 -3.87 -5.00 -9.40
CA ILE A 40 -2.65 -5.40 -10.11
C ILE A 40 -2.07 -4.22 -10.89
N ASP A 41 -2.91 -3.45 -11.59
CA ASP A 41 -2.46 -2.27 -12.32
C ASP A 41 -1.74 -1.28 -11.41
N MET A 42 -2.31 -1.00 -10.24
CA MET A 42 -1.69 -0.13 -9.25
C MET A 42 -0.32 -0.65 -8.81
N LEU A 43 -0.21 -1.93 -8.46
CA LEU A 43 1.05 -2.53 -8.01
C LEU A 43 2.11 -2.49 -9.11
N VAL A 44 1.74 -2.79 -10.35
CA VAL A 44 2.65 -2.75 -11.50
C VAL A 44 3.15 -1.33 -11.75
N LYS A 45 2.29 -0.33 -11.65
CA LYS A 45 2.68 1.07 -11.81
C LYS A 45 3.72 1.49 -10.78
N PHE A 46 3.52 1.14 -9.51
CA PHE A 46 4.52 1.41 -8.48
C PHE A 46 5.80 0.62 -8.72
N TYR A 47 5.69 -0.64 -9.16
CA TYR A 47 6.87 -1.45 -9.46
C TYR A 47 7.74 -0.82 -10.54
N ASN A 48 7.13 -0.18 -11.53
CA ASN A 48 7.84 0.43 -12.65
C ASN A 48 8.39 1.83 -12.34
N GLU A 49 8.06 2.40 -11.17
CA GLU A 49 8.64 3.67 -10.76
C GLU A 49 10.07 3.47 -10.22
N PRO A 50 10.94 4.50 -10.32
CA PRO A 50 12.30 4.39 -9.76
C PRO A 50 12.24 3.99 -8.28
N ASP A 51 13.06 3.00 -7.90
CA ASP A 51 13.11 2.44 -6.54
C ASP A 51 11.76 1.90 -6.04
N HIS A 52 10.82 1.62 -6.96
CA HIS A 52 9.47 1.12 -6.65
C HIS A 52 8.69 2.04 -5.73
N LYS A 53 8.89 3.34 -5.87
CA LYS A 53 8.22 4.33 -5.03
C LYS A 53 7.72 5.50 -5.85
N SER A 54 6.59 6.09 -5.40
CA SER A 54 5.99 7.25 -6.02
C SER A 54 4.92 7.84 -5.11
N THR A 55 4.25 8.88 -5.58
CA THR A 55 3.05 9.40 -4.93
C THR A 55 1.85 9.12 -5.81
N CYS A 56 0.66 9.07 -5.22
CA CYS A 56 -0.58 8.90 -6.01
C CYS A 56 -0.75 10.04 -7.02
N ARG A 57 -0.34 11.25 -6.65
CA ARG A 57 -0.39 12.41 -7.55
C ARG A 57 0.53 12.22 -8.76
N THR A 58 1.77 11.77 -8.54
CA THR A 58 2.73 11.54 -9.62
C THR A 58 2.22 10.47 -10.59
N LEU A 59 1.65 9.38 -10.08
CA LEU A 59 1.06 8.35 -10.93
C LEU A 59 -0.13 8.89 -11.72
N ALA A 60 -0.97 9.70 -11.09
CA ALA A 60 -2.12 10.30 -11.77
C ALA A 60 -1.68 11.23 -12.91
N GLU A 61 -0.65 12.05 -12.68
CA GLU A 61 -0.09 12.92 -13.71
C GLU A 61 0.49 12.13 -14.87
N LYS A 62 1.15 11.02 -14.57
CA LYS A 62 1.85 10.21 -15.56
C LYS A 62 0.91 9.35 -16.39
N TYR A 63 -0.13 8.77 -15.79
CA TYR A 63 -0.98 7.75 -16.43
C TYR A 63 -2.43 8.19 -16.67
N ASP A 64 -2.92 9.20 -15.98
CA ASP A 64 -4.34 9.55 -15.98
C ASP A 64 -4.61 11.02 -16.40
N ASN A 65 -3.63 11.70 -16.98
CA ASN A 65 -3.75 13.07 -17.46
C ASN A 65 -4.25 14.08 -16.41
N GLU A 66 -3.83 13.89 -15.14
CA GLU A 66 -4.11 14.83 -14.05
C GLU A 66 -5.60 15.03 -13.75
N THR A 67 -6.44 14.01 -13.97
CA THR A 67 -7.84 14.15 -13.57
C THR A 67 -7.95 14.28 -12.05
N VAL A 68 -8.94 15.06 -11.60
CA VAL A 68 -9.08 15.40 -10.17
C VAL A 68 -9.22 14.17 -9.29
N SER A 69 -9.89 13.12 -9.76
CA SER A 69 -10.16 11.92 -8.99
C SER A 69 -9.07 10.85 -9.09
N ALA A 70 -8.08 11.01 -9.99
CA ALA A 70 -7.11 9.97 -10.26
C ALA A 70 -6.20 9.61 -9.07
N PRO A 71 -5.68 10.59 -8.27
CA PRO A 71 -4.90 10.23 -7.07
C PRO A 71 -5.71 9.43 -6.07
N GLN A 72 -7.00 9.75 -5.90
CA GLN A 72 -7.89 9.04 -4.98
C GLN A 72 -8.15 7.61 -5.43
N LYS A 73 -8.16 7.36 -6.73
CA LYS A 73 -8.28 6.01 -7.29
C LYS A 73 -7.19 5.09 -6.77
N TYR A 74 -5.93 5.51 -6.85
CA TYR A 74 -4.81 4.70 -6.37
C TYR A 74 -4.87 4.50 -4.86
N ASN A 75 -5.23 5.53 -4.12
CA ASN A 75 -5.43 5.43 -2.68
C ASN A 75 -6.50 4.39 -2.34
N SER A 76 -7.64 4.41 -3.04
CA SER A 76 -8.73 3.46 -2.82
C SER A 76 -8.31 2.03 -3.13
N HIS A 77 -7.63 1.80 -4.26
CA HIS A 77 -7.19 0.46 -4.64
C HIS A 77 -6.24 -0.13 -3.60
N ASN A 78 -5.31 0.66 -3.09
CA ASN A 78 -4.38 0.19 -2.07
C ASN A 78 -5.08 -0.06 -0.73
N THR A 79 -5.98 0.82 -0.33
CA THR A 79 -6.74 0.64 0.91
C THR A 79 -7.62 -0.60 0.86
N HIS A 80 -8.32 -0.83 -0.25
CA HIS A 80 -9.18 -2.00 -0.40
C HIS A 80 -8.38 -3.30 -0.44
N LEU A 81 -7.22 -3.30 -1.07
CA LEU A 81 -6.32 -4.46 -1.04
C LEU A 81 -5.90 -4.78 0.40
N GLY A 82 -5.49 -3.75 1.14
CA GLY A 82 -5.11 -3.91 2.54
C GLY A 82 -6.26 -4.45 3.41
N GLN A 83 -7.46 -3.93 3.21
CA GLN A 83 -8.65 -4.42 3.92
C GLN A 83 -8.90 -5.90 3.63
N ALA A 84 -8.84 -6.30 2.37
CA ALA A 84 -9.06 -7.68 1.96
C ALA A 84 -8.02 -8.63 2.59
N LEU A 85 -6.76 -8.22 2.60
CA LEU A 85 -5.69 -9.04 3.19
C LEU A 85 -5.82 -9.12 4.71
N CYS A 86 -6.16 -8.02 5.38
CA CYS A 86 -6.38 -8.03 6.82
C CYS A 86 -7.52 -8.97 7.21
N LYS A 87 -8.59 -8.97 6.44
CA LYS A 87 -9.71 -9.88 6.67
C LYS A 87 -9.30 -11.33 6.47
N GLN A 88 -8.59 -11.62 5.38
CA GLN A 88 -8.18 -13.00 5.06
C GLN A 88 -7.19 -13.56 6.08
N LEU A 89 -6.30 -12.73 6.61
CA LEU A 89 -5.26 -13.14 7.55
C LEU A 89 -5.66 -12.93 9.01
N ASP A 90 -6.89 -12.49 9.27
CA ASP A 90 -7.41 -12.19 10.61
C ASP A 90 -6.46 -11.31 11.40
N MET A 91 -6.13 -10.16 10.83
CA MET A 91 -5.24 -9.19 11.48
C MET A 91 -5.74 -7.76 11.30
N VAL A 92 -5.24 -6.86 12.11
CA VAL A 92 -5.52 -5.44 12.03
C VAL A 92 -4.24 -4.66 12.33
N VAL A 93 -4.02 -3.57 11.58
CA VAL A 93 -2.88 -2.68 11.80
C VAL A 93 -3.40 -1.42 12.51
N LYS A 94 -2.88 -1.16 13.69
CA LYS A 94 -3.32 -0.06 14.55
C LYS A 94 -2.47 1.19 14.32
N ARG A 95 -3.13 2.34 14.20
CA ARG A 95 -2.45 3.64 14.22
C ARG A 95 -2.04 3.98 15.66
N PRO A 96 -0.99 4.78 15.84
CA PRO A 96 -0.63 5.28 17.18
C PRO A 96 -1.81 6.02 17.83
N ASN A 97 -1.87 5.97 19.17
CA ASN A 97 -2.85 6.72 19.96
C ASN A 97 -4.32 6.38 19.66
N ASN A 98 -4.59 5.14 19.23
CA ASN A 98 -5.95 4.67 18.94
C ASN A 98 -6.67 5.48 17.86
N GLU A 99 -5.94 6.02 16.90
CA GLU A 99 -6.50 6.80 15.79
C GLU A 99 -7.13 5.95 14.68
N GLY A 100 -7.47 4.71 14.99
CA GLY A 100 -8.14 3.80 14.05
C GLY A 100 -7.18 2.85 13.34
N ASP A 101 -7.72 2.13 12.37
CA ASP A 101 -7.01 1.10 11.64
C ASP A 101 -6.35 1.68 10.38
N CYS A 102 -5.25 1.06 9.97
CA CYS A 102 -4.51 1.49 8.79
C CYS A 102 -4.40 0.34 7.80
N TYR A 103 -4.87 0.52 6.58
CA TYR A 103 -4.90 -0.55 5.58
C TYR A 103 -3.91 -0.34 4.43
N TRP A 104 -3.58 0.91 4.07
CA TRP A 104 -2.65 1.18 2.98
C TRP A 104 -1.25 0.59 3.23
N ILE A 105 -0.90 0.37 4.47
CA ILE A 105 0.44 -0.05 4.90
C ILE A 105 0.72 -1.54 4.67
N ILE A 106 -0.28 -2.32 4.25
CA ILE A 106 -0.10 -3.76 4.04
C ILE A 106 0.80 -4.05 2.84
N ALA A 107 0.56 -3.41 1.70
CA ALA A 107 1.35 -3.59 0.49
C ALA A 107 2.48 -2.58 0.36
N MET A 108 2.41 -1.46 1.08
CA MET A 108 3.30 -0.32 0.91
C MET A 108 3.93 0.09 2.24
N MET A 109 5.06 0.77 2.15
CA MET A 109 5.59 1.60 3.21
C MET A 109 5.35 3.06 2.81
N GLY A 110 5.21 3.96 3.78
CA GLY A 110 4.85 5.34 3.48
C GLY A 110 5.74 6.35 4.15
N LYS A 111 5.94 7.49 3.48
CA LYS A 111 6.75 8.58 4.01
C LYS A 111 6.12 9.91 3.65
N ASP A 112 5.96 10.78 4.64
CA ASP A 112 5.50 12.14 4.42
C ASP A 112 6.65 12.98 3.88
N LEU A 113 6.50 13.48 2.65
CA LEU A 113 7.51 14.34 2.01
C LEU A 113 7.28 15.83 2.28
N GLY A 114 6.22 16.18 3.00
CA GLY A 114 5.83 17.57 3.18
C GLY A 114 4.99 18.11 2.01
N ASN A 115 4.42 19.32 2.16
CA ASN A 115 3.65 19.99 1.11
C ASN A 115 2.48 19.13 0.56
N ASN A 116 1.85 18.33 1.40
CA ASN A 116 0.74 17.43 1.04
C ASN A 116 1.15 16.29 0.11
N TYR A 117 2.45 15.98 -0.01
CA TYR A 117 2.94 14.81 -0.74
C TYR A 117 3.22 13.67 0.22
N PHE A 118 2.64 12.51 -0.05
CA PHE A 118 2.90 11.30 0.69
C PHE A 118 3.41 10.23 -0.27
N GLU A 119 4.64 9.74 -0.02
CA GLU A 119 5.28 8.73 -0.86
C GLU A 119 4.91 7.34 -0.39
N TRP A 120 4.57 6.47 -1.33
CA TRP A 120 4.42 5.04 -1.09
C TRP A 120 5.52 4.29 -1.82
N LYS A 121 6.08 3.31 -1.13
CA LYS A 121 7.09 2.41 -1.67
C LYS A 121 6.63 0.98 -1.50
N LEU A 122 6.71 0.18 -2.57
CA LEU A 122 6.35 -1.24 -2.48
C LEU A 122 7.23 -1.93 -1.44
N ARG A 123 6.62 -2.83 -0.68
CA ARG A 123 7.39 -3.63 0.26
C ARG A 123 8.39 -4.52 -0.47
N PRO A 124 9.58 -4.77 0.13
CA PRO A 124 10.59 -5.60 -0.52
C PRO A 124 10.10 -7.00 -0.87
N GLU A 125 9.11 -7.53 -0.14
CA GLU A 125 8.54 -8.86 -0.37
C GLU A 125 7.71 -8.94 -1.66
N LEU A 126 7.30 -7.82 -2.20
CA LEU A 126 6.55 -7.74 -3.46
C LEU A 126 7.48 -7.71 -4.71
#